data_d97462ce094d1c9785b44858c52c5900
#
_entry.id   d97462ce094d1c9785b44858c52c5900
#
_cell.length_a   1.000
_cell.length_b   1.000
_cell.length_c   1.000
_cell.angle_alpha   90.00
_cell.angle_beta   90.00
_cell.angle_gamma   90.00
#
_symmetry.space_group_name_H-M   'P 1'
#
loop_
_entity.id
_entity.type
_entity.pdbx_description
1 polymer ?
#
loop_
_entity_poly.entity_id
_entity_poly.type
_entity_poly.pdbx_seq_one_letter_code
_entity_poly.pdbx_strand_id
1 'polypeptide(L)'
;VARAHPEWIMATGSRMPVETRFQQVINLGIPECYAYIRDQMLATLAEYDISYIKWDHNRDLIDAGTHPLGQAGVHAQTQAVYRLIDELKAAHPGLEIESCSSGGARVDLGILQRTDRVWVSDCIDPLERQQMMRWTQQLLPPEMLGSHIASGTSHTTGRTHELNFRAATAI
;
A
#
# COMPACT_ATOMS: atom_id res chain seq x y z
N VAL A 1 13.23 -7.63 -11.04
CA VAL A 1 12.29 -7.25 -12.11
C VAL A 1 12.91 -6.12 -12.95
N ALA A 2 13.16 -4.90 -12.42
CA ALA A 2 13.61 -3.75 -13.20
C ALA A 2 14.85 -3.97 -14.07
N ARG A 3 15.82 -4.80 -13.65
CA ARG A 3 17.02 -5.14 -14.45
C ARG A 3 16.71 -6.09 -15.61
N ALA A 4 15.74 -6.98 -15.43
CA ALA A 4 15.36 -7.97 -16.45
C ALA A 4 14.31 -7.40 -17.40
N HIS A 5 13.47 -6.50 -16.92
CA HIS A 5 12.34 -5.92 -17.63
C HIS A 5 12.28 -4.41 -17.39
N PRO A 6 13.23 -3.61 -17.90
CA PRO A 6 13.22 -2.17 -17.75
C PRO A 6 11.98 -1.53 -18.40
N GLU A 7 11.42 -2.16 -19.44
CA GLU A 7 10.20 -1.73 -20.12
C GLU A 7 8.94 -1.84 -19.24
N TRP A 8 9.00 -2.58 -18.14
CA TRP A 8 7.89 -2.70 -17.18
C TRP A 8 7.88 -1.57 -16.14
N ILE A 9 8.87 -0.70 -16.15
CA ILE A 9 8.92 0.44 -15.22
C ILE A 9 8.16 1.61 -15.80
N MET A 10 7.31 2.24 -15.00
CA MET A 10 6.64 3.48 -15.40
C MET A 10 7.67 4.58 -15.65
N ALA A 11 7.58 5.22 -16.82
CA ALA A 11 8.51 6.26 -17.24
C ALA A 11 7.85 7.28 -18.16
N THR A 12 8.38 8.48 -18.19
CA THR A 12 7.93 9.55 -19.07
C THR A 12 8.84 9.65 -20.30
N GLY A 13 8.42 9.07 -21.42
CA GLY A 13 9.20 9.08 -22.66
C GLY A 13 10.55 8.37 -22.50
N SER A 14 11.62 8.98 -23.00
CA SER A 14 12.98 8.44 -22.95
C SER A 14 13.75 8.77 -21.66
N ARG A 15 13.14 9.52 -20.75
CA ARG A 15 13.78 9.91 -19.49
C ARG A 15 13.81 8.71 -18.54
N MET A 16 14.96 8.52 -17.88
CA MET A 16 15.04 7.56 -16.78
C MET A 16 14.07 7.96 -15.65
N PRO A 17 13.30 7.01 -15.10
CA PRO A 17 12.39 7.29 -13.99
C PRO A 17 13.14 7.81 -12.77
N VAL A 18 12.55 8.77 -12.08
CA VAL A 18 13.09 9.26 -10.80
C VAL A 18 13.04 8.14 -9.79
N GLU A 19 14.18 7.78 -9.23
CA GLU A 19 14.28 6.80 -8.16
C GLU A 19 14.12 7.49 -6.80
N THR A 20 13.23 6.95 -5.96
CA THR A 20 13.04 7.43 -4.58
C THR A 20 13.04 6.22 -3.65
N ARG A 21 13.74 6.30 -2.52
CA ARG A 21 13.89 5.20 -1.56
C ARG A 21 14.42 3.91 -2.21
N PHE A 22 15.26 4.02 -3.24
CA PHE A 22 15.77 2.90 -4.05
C PHE A 22 14.65 2.09 -4.72
N GLN A 23 13.53 2.72 -5.04
CA GLN A 23 12.36 2.09 -5.63
C GLN A 23 11.93 2.81 -6.92
N GLN A 24 11.38 2.02 -7.82
CA GLN A 24 10.70 2.46 -9.04
C GLN A 24 9.31 1.80 -9.09
N VAL A 25 8.41 2.34 -9.90
CA VAL A 25 7.05 1.83 -10.02
C VAL A 25 6.94 0.85 -11.17
N ILE A 26 6.47 -0.37 -10.88
CA ILE A 26 6.12 -1.37 -11.89
C ILE A 26 4.78 -0.98 -12.52
N ASN A 27 4.71 -1.03 -13.85
CA ASN A 27 3.50 -0.72 -14.60
C ASN A 27 2.59 -1.95 -14.73
N LEU A 28 1.62 -2.07 -13.85
CA LEU A 28 0.62 -3.14 -13.89
C LEU A 28 -0.41 -2.96 -15.03
N GLY A 29 -0.38 -1.85 -15.74
CA GLY A 29 -1.13 -1.67 -16.97
C GLY A 29 -0.60 -2.50 -18.15
N ILE A 30 0.61 -3.04 -18.05
CA ILE A 30 1.22 -3.95 -19.04
C ILE A 30 0.78 -5.38 -18.71
N PRO A 31 0.09 -6.08 -19.65
CA PRO A 31 -0.49 -7.40 -19.35
C PRO A 31 0.52 -8.44 -18.86
N GLU A 32 1.70 -8.50 -19.45
CA GLU A 32 2.75 -9.45 -19.10
C GLU A 32 3.32 -9.17 -17.71
N CYS A 33 3.52 -7.89 -17.38
CA CYS A 33 3.96 -7.45 -16.06
C CYS A 33 2.89 -7.78 -14.99
N TYR A 34 1.63 -7.49 -15.30
CA TYR A 34 0.50 -7.81 -14.43
C TYR A 34 0.44 -9.32 -14.15
N ALA A 35 0.44 -10.15 -15.20
CA ALA A 35 0.39 -11.60 -15.08
C ALA A 35 1.54 -12.14 -14.23
N TYR A 36 2.76 -11.65 -14.46
CA TYR A 36 3.92 -12.04 -13.66
C TYR A 36 3.73 -11.74 -12.17
N ILE A 37 3.34 -10.53 -11.82
CA ILE A 37 3.14 -10.13 -10.40
C ILE A 37 2.00 -10.94 -9.76
N ARG A 38 0.86 -11.05 -10.45
CA ARG A 38 -0.28 -11.86 -9.99
C ARG A 38 0.14 -13.30 -9.70
N ASP A 39 0.80 -13.94 -10.64
CA ASP A 39 1.14 -15.36 -10.54
C ASP A 39 2.16 -15.61 -9.42
N GLN A 40 3.12 -14.69 -9.21
CA GLN A 40 4.05 -14.77 -8.06
C GLN A 40 3.32 -14.63 -6.72
N MET A 41 2.37 -13.70 -6.62
CA MET A 41 1.58 -13.53 -5.39
C MET A 41 0.68 -14.73 -5.12
N LEU A 42 -0.03 -15.24 -6.13
CA LEU A 42 -0.85 -16.44 -6.00
C LEU A 42 -0.02 -17.67 -5.62
N ALA A 43 1.15 -17.85 -6.22
CA ALA A 43 2.05 -18.94 -5.86
C ALA A 43 2.50 -18.86 -4.40
N THR A 44 2.83 -17.65 -3.92
CA THR A 44 3.21 -17.42 -2.52
C THR A 44 2.07 -17.73 -1.56
N LEU A 45 0.85 -17.27 -1.89
CA LEU A 45 -0.34 -17.56 -1.06
C LEU A 45 -0.74 -19.05 -1.07
N ALA A 46 -0.43 -19.76 -2.16
CA ALA A 46 -0.68 -21.20 -2.24
C ALA A 46 0.37 -22.02 -1.47
N GLU A 47 1.61 -21.52 -1.38
CA GLU A 47 2.72 -22.20 -0.69
C GLU A 47 2.67 -22.00 0.83
N TYR A 48 2.23 -20.83 1.30
CA TYR A 48 2.26 -20.46 2.72
C TYR A 48 0.85 -20.15 3.24
N ASP A 49 0.59 -20.51 4.49
CA ASP A 49 -0.68 -20.19 5.19
C ASP A 49 -0.69 -18.70 5.60
N ILE A 50 -0.97 -17.85 4.63
CA ILE A 50 -1.04 -16.38 4.78
C ILE A 50 -2.50 -15.96 4.81
N SER A 51 -2.96 -15.43 5.94
CA SER A 51 -4.31 -14.90 6.11
C SER A 51 -4.41 -13.38 6.04
N TYR A 52 -3.27 -12.67 6.04
CA TYR A 52 -3.23 -11.21 6.10
C TYR A 52 -2.07 -10.64 5.29
N ILE A 53 -2.36 -9.61 4.51
CA ILE A 53 -1.37 -8.84 3.76
C ILE A 53 -1.48 -7.36 4.15
N LYS A 54 -0.38 -6.74 4.59
CA LYS A 54 -0.24 -5.30 4.58
C LYS A 54 0.35 -4.89 3.24
N TRP A 55 -0.49 -4.29 2.41
CA TRP A 55 -0.12 -3.87 1.06
C TRP A 55 0.39 -2.45 1.07
N ASP A 56 1.69 -2.29 1.11
CA ASP A 56 2.34 -0.99 1.15
C ASP A 56 2.78 -0.52 -0.24
N HIS A 57 2.65 0.79 -0.49
CA HIS A 57 3.11 1.46 -1.70
C HIS A 57 3.84 2.75 -1.30
N ASN A 58 5.16 2.68 -1.22
CA ASN A 58 6.00 3.76 -0.69
C ASN A 58 6.66 4.60 -1.80
N ARG A 59 6.01 4.70 -2.94
CA ARG A 59 6.55 5.38 -4.12
C ARG A 59 5.47 6.16 -4.85
N ASP A 60 5.69 7.45 -4.99
CA ASP A 60 4.80 8.33 -5.74
C ASP A 60 4.80 7.98 -7.24
N LEU A 61 3.66 8.18 -7.91
CA LEU A 61 3.52 8.02 -9.37
C LEU A 61 3.96 9.28 -10.11
N ILE A 62 5.20 9.72 -9.90
CA ILE A 62 5.71 10.97 -10.51
C ILE A 62 5.87 10.81 -12.02
N ASP A 63 6.52 9.73 -12.45
CA ASP A 63 6.76 9.41 -13.86
C ASP A 63 5.75 8.34 -14.32
N ALA A 64 4.46 8.62 -14.19
CA ALA A 64 3.37 7.68 -14.39
C ALA A 64 3.01 7.46 -15.88
N GLY A 65 4.01 7.26 -16.72
CA GLY A 65 3.85 6.99 -18.14
C GLY A 65 4.12 5.53 -18.48
N THR A 66 3.57 5.07 -19.61
CA THR A 66 3.84 3.76 -20.20
C THR A 66 4.92 3.88 -21.26
N HIS A 67 6.00 3.15 -21.10
CA HIS A 67 7.10 3.08 -22.06
C HIS A 67 6.62 2.48 -23.40
N PRO A 68 7.13 2.91 -24.57
CA PRO A 68 8.16 3.94 -24.77
C PRO A 68 7.61 5.35 -24.95
N LEU A 69 6.31 5.54 -25.17
CA LEU A 69 5.71 6.81 -25.55
C LEU A 69 5.35 7.73 -24.38
N GLY A 70 5.46 7.22 -23.14
CA GLY A 70 5.10 7.98 -21.94
C GLY A 70 3.60 8.28 -21.82
N GLN A 71 2.75 7.44 -22.41
CA GLN A 71 1.29 7.59 -22.30
C GLN A 71 0.85 7.57 -20.84
N ALA A 72 -0.10 8.46 -20.49
CA ALA A 72 -0.59 8.57 -19.12
C ALA A 72 -1.13 7.23 -18.59
N GLY A 73 -0.58 6.75 -17.47
CA GLY A 73 -0.83 5.41 -16.95
C GLY A 73 -1.47 5.36 -15.57
N VAL A 74 -1.69 6.48 -14.88
CA VAL A 74 -2.19 6.50 -13.48
C VAL A 74 -3.52 5.74 -13.33
N HIS A 75 -4.49 6.03 -14.19
CA HIS A 75 -5.78 5.36 -14.12
C HIS A 75 -5.66 3.86 -14.39
N ALA A 76 -4.92 3.47 -15.44
CA ALA A 76 -4.71 2.06 -15.78
C ALA A 76 -3.99 1.32 -14.63
N GLN A 77 -2.99 1.94 -14.00
CA GLN A 77 -2.30 1.42 -12.84
C GLN A 77 -3.25 1.19 -11.67
N THR A 78 -4.09 2.17 -11.34
CA THR A 78 -5.07 2.07 -10.25
C THR A 78 -6.06 0.94 -10.50
N GLN A 79 -6.64 0.85 -11.70
CA GLN A 79 -7.55 -0.22 -12.07
C GLN A 79 -6.89 -1.61 -12.05
N ALA A 80 -5.62 -1.68 -12.45
CA ALA A 80 -4.87 -2.93 -12.38
C ALA A 80 -4.62 -3.38 -10.93
N VAL A 81 -4.32 -2.46 -10.02
CA VAL A 81 -4.19 -2.78 -8.58
C VAL A 81 -5.51 -3.29 -8.01
N TYR A 82 -6.63 -2.63 -8.33
CA TYR A 82 -7.94 -3.08 -7.87
C TYR A 82 -8.27 -4.49 -8.36
N ARG A 83 -8.07 -4.74 -9.66
CA ARG A 83 -8.27 -6.07 -10.24
C ARG A 83 -7.37 -7.12 -9.58
N LEU A 84 -6.12 -6.79 -9.32
CA LEU A 84 -5.18 -7.71 -8.67
C LEU A 84 -5.67 -8.09 -7.26
N ILE A 85 -6.13 -7.13 -6.46
CA ILE A 85 -6.71 -7.39 -5.14
C ILE A 85 -7.95 -8.28 -5.27
N ASP A 86 -8.85 -7.98 -6.21
CA ASP A 86 -10.07 -8.75 -6.44
C ASP A 86 -9.73 -10.22 -6.81
N GLU A 87 -8.74 -10.44 -7.69
CA GLU A 87 -8.30 -11.77 -8.09
C GLU A 87 -7.65 -12.56 -6.93
N LEU A 88 -6.82 -11.90 -6.10
CA LEU A 88 -6.22 -12.54 -4.93
C LEU A 88 -7.27 -12.95 -3.88
N LYS A 89 -8.22 -12.07 -3.58
CA LYS A 89 -9.32 -12.37 -2.64
C LYS A 89 -10.28 -13.43 -3.20
N ALA A 90 -10.51 -13.47 -4.51
CA ALA A 90 -11.31 -14.52 -5.15
C ALA A 90 -10.61 -15.90 -5.04
N ALA A 91 -9.29 -15.96 -5.20
CA ALA A 91 -8.52 -17.19 -5.04
C ALA A 91 -8.35 -17.60 -3.57
N HIS A 92 -8.32 -16.65 -2.65
CA HIS A 92 -8.15 -16.85 -1.21
C HIS A 92 -9.23 -16.06 -0.42
N PRO A 93 -10.47 -16.57 -0.31
CA PRO A 93 -11.60 -15.82 0.26
C PRO A 93 -11.44 -15.39 1.72
N GLY A 94 -10.53 -16.05 2.47
CA GLY A 94 -10.21 -15.69 3.86
C GLY A 94 -9.09 -14.66 3.99
N LEU A 95 -8.53 -14.16 2.88
CA LEU A 95 -7.44 -13.22 2.90
C LEU A 95 -7.92 -11.83 3.31
N GLU A 96 -7.35 -11.29 4.39
CA GLU A 96 -7.53 -9.88 4.76
C GLU A 96 -6.40 -9.01 4.19
N ILE A 97 -6.75 -7.82 3.72
CA ILE A 97 -5.78 -6.88 3.15
C ILE A 97 -5.89 -5.52 3.84
N GLU A 98 -4.77 -5.02 4.36
CA GLU A 98 -4.61 -3.66 4.86
C GLU A 98 -4.00 -2.77 3.79
N SER A 99 -4.69 -1.69 3.42
CA SER A 99 -4.13 -0.67 2.53
C SER A 99 -3.14 0.21 3.28
N CYS A 100 -1.93 0.29 2.78
CA CYS A 100 -0.90 1.22 3.22
C CYS A 100 -0.22 1.87 2.01
N SER A 101 0.02 3.16 2.09
CA SER A 101 0.82 3.89 1.11
C SER A 101 1.52 5.03 1.82
N SER A 102 2.69 4.78 2.38
CA SER A 102 3.38 5.68 3.31
C SER A 102 2.41 6.20 4.40
N GLY A 103 1.67 5.30 5.00
CA GLY A 103 0.51 5.61 5.83
C GLY A 103 -0.79 5.67 5.02
N GLY A 104 -1.59 6.71 5.23
CA GLY A 104 -2.94 6.86 4.68
C GLY A 104 -3.03 7.49 3.28
N ALA A 105 -1.99 7.45 2.44
CA ALA A 105 -2.03 8.11 1.13
C ALA A 105 -2.87 7.37 0.07
N ARG A 106 -3.30 6.13 0.34
CA ARG A 106 -4.19 5.36 -0.54
C ARG A 106 -5.48 5.00 0.19
N VAL A 107 -6.36 6.00 0.32
CA VAL A 107 -7.68 5.87 0.96
C VAL A 107 -8.71 6.53 0.06
N ASP A 108 -9.37 5.73 -0.76
CA ASP A 108 -10.48 6.14 -1.62
C ASP A 108 -11.58 5.06 -1.59
N LEU A 109 -12.77 5.37 -2.10
CA LEU A 109 -13.90 4.44 -2.08
C LEU A 109 -13.62 3.15 -2.87
N GLY A 110 -12.80 3.22 -3.90
CA GLY A 110 -12.42 2.04 -4.70
C GLY A 110 -11.54 1.06 -3.93
N ILE A 111 -10.54 1.55 -3.17
CA ILE A 111 -9.69 0.70 -2.33
C ILE A 111 -10.47 0.16 -1.13
N LEU A 112 -11.35 0.97 -0.52
CA LEU A 112 -12.17 0.57 0.64
C LEU A 112 -13.15 -0.56 0.33
N GLN A 113 -13.59 -0.70 -0.93
CA GLN A 113 -14.41 -1.84 -1.36
C GLN A 113 -13.65 -3.16 -1.38
N ARG A 114 -12.33 -3.13 -1.33
CA ARG A 114 -11.44 -4.27 -1.59
C ARG A 114 -10.56 -4.64 -0.43
N THR A 115 -10.35 -3.70 0.49
CA THR A 115 -9.49 -3.89 1.65
C THR A 115 -10.28 -3.90 2.93
N ASP A 116 -9.76 -4.60 3.92
CA ASP A 116 -10.42 -4.81 5.20
C ASP A 116 -10.00 -3.74 6.21
N ARG A 117 -8.81 -3.16 6.03
CA ARG A 117 -8.26 -2.11 6.90
C ARG A 117 -7.44 -1.10 6.12
N VAL A 118 -7.25 0.05 6.74
CA VAL A 118 -6.38 1.13 6.27
C VAL A 118 -5.36 1.45 7.36
N TRP A 119 -4.10 1.52 6.99
CA TRP A 119 -3.05 2.08 7.83
C TRP A 119 -3.08 3.60 7.73
N VAL A 120 -3.52 4.26 8.80
CA VAL A 120 -3.84 5.70 8.78
C VAL A 120 -2.60 6.58 8.65
N SER A 121 -1.51 6.20 9.31
CA SER A 121 -0.27 6.99 9.33
C SER A 121 0.90 6.16 9.85
N ASP A 122 2.10 6.40 9.31
CA ASP A 122 3.36 5.87 9.84
C ASP A 122 3.82 6.55 11.13
N CYS A 123 3.18 7.65 11.51
CA CYS A 123 3.40 8.23 12.83
C CYS A 123 2.72 7.37 13.90
N ILE A 124 3.55 6.72 14.73
CA ILE A 124 3.11 5.82 15.79
C ILE A 124 3.14 6.45 17.18
N ASP A 125 3.42 7.75 17.28
CA ASP A 125 3.35 8.49 18.53
C ASP A 125 1.90 8.47 19.05
N PRO A 126 1.63 7.91 20.25
CA PRO A 126 0.26 7.74 20.73
C PRO A 126 -0.45 9.09 20.97
N LEU A 127 0.26 10.15 21.28
CA LEU A 127 -0.33 11.48 21.45
C LEU A 127 -0.83 12.05 20.12
N GLU A 128 -0.02 11.91 19.05
CA GLU A 128 -0.43 12.30 17.70
C GLU A 128 -1.55 11.41 17.16
N ARG A 129 -1.46 10.10 17.44
CA ARG A 129 -2.47 9.12 17.01
C ARG A 129 -3.87 9.44 17.51
N GLN A 130 -4.02 9.97 18.72
CA GLN A 130 -5.33 10.36 19.24
C GLN A 130 -6.03 11.35 18.30
N GLN A 131 -5.31 12.34 17.80
CA GLN A 131 -5.87 13.33 16.88
C GLN A 131 -6.10 12.73 15.48
N MET A 132 -5.14 11.96 14.98
CA MET A 132 -5.26 11.31 13.66
C MET A 132 -6.47 10.38 13.63
N MET A 133 -6.63 9.51 14.62
CA MET A 133 -7.74 8.56 14.71
C MET A 133 -9.08 9.30 14.87
N ARG A 134 -9.13 10.31 15.73
CA ARG A 134 -10.34 11.14 15.92
C ARG A 134 -10.86 11.72 14.60
N TRP A 135 -9.98 12.27 13.77
CA TRP A 135 -10.40 12.91 12.52
C TRP A 135 -10.67 11.88 11.43
N THR A 136 -9.90 10.80 11.37
CA THR A 136 -10.13 9.72 10.39
C THR A 136 -11.47 9.03 10.63
N GLN A 137 -11.88 8.86 11.89
CA GLN A 137 -13.17 8.28 12.26
C GLN A 137 -14.39 9.12 11.82
N GLN A 138 -14.19 10.35 11.39
CA GLN A 138 -15.27 11.14 10.77
C GLN A 138 -15.57 10.64 9.34
N LEU A 139 -14.65 9.91 8.72
CA LEU A 139 -14.75 9.44 7.33
C LEU A 139 -14.82 7.92 7.23
N LEU A 140 -14.16 7.22 8.14
CA LEU A 140 -14.03 5.76 8.13
C LEU A 140 -14.50 5.16 9.47
N PRO A 141 -15.21 4.03 9.43
CA PRO A 141 -15.60 3.35 10.65
C PRO A 141 -14.38 2.80 11.39
N PRO A 142 -14.40 2.77 12.74
CA PRO A 142 -13.25 2.35 13.56
C PRO A 142 -12.69 0.98 13.22
N GLU A 143 -13.54 0.04 12.85
CA GLU A 143 -13.17 -1.34 12.49
C GLU A 143 -12.29 -1.43 11.23
N MET A 144 -12.27 -0.40 10.41
CA MET A 144 -11.40 -0.31 9.24
C MET A 144 -10.06 0.36 9.54
N LEU A 145 -9.84 0.86 10.74
CA LEU A 145 -8.61 1.59 11.09
C LEU A 145 -7.57 0.66 11.69
N GLY A 146 -6.47 0.45 10.96
CA GLY A 146 -5.32 -0.29 11.46
C GLY A 146 -4.63 0.45 12.60
N SER A 147 -4.38 -0.25 13.70
CA SER A 147 -3.61 0.25 14.83
C SER A 147 -2.75 -0.85 15.44
N HIS A 148 -1.64 -0.47 16.07
CA HIS A 148 -0.81 -1.40 16.83
C HIS A 148 -0.01 -0.68 17.91
N ILE A 149 0.40 -1.43 18.92
CA ILE A 149 1.28 -0.94 19.98
C ILE A 149 2.70 -0.91 19.44
N ALA A 150 3.24 0.29 19.28
CA ALA A 150 4.58 0.49 18.75
C ALA A 150 5.66 0.54 19.84
N SER A 151 6.92 0.80 19.45
CA SER A 151 8.06 0.96 20.36
C SER A 151 7.84 2.09 21.37
N GLY A 152 8.55 2.03 22.52
CA GLY A 152 8.45 3.05 23.59
C GLY A 152 8.77 4.45 23.11
N THR A 153 9.78 4.58 22.25
CA THR A 153 10.17 5.85 21.61
C THR A 153 9.65 5.90 20.18
N SER A 154 8.87 6.93 19.88
CA SER A 154 8.35 7.17 18.52
C SER A 154 9.46 7.67 17.60
N HIS A 155 9.64 7.00 16.46
CA HIS A 155 10.65 7.37 15.47
C HIS A 155 10.38 8.71 14.78
N THR A 156 9.12 9.16 14.75
CA THR A 156 8.74 10.40 14.06
C THR A 156 8.90 11.63 14.94
N THR A 157 8.66 11.52 16.25
CA THR A 157 8.63 12.65 17.18
C THR A 157 9.76 12.62 18.19
N GLY A 158 10.41 11.46 18.38
CA GLY A 158 11.41 11.24 19.43
C GLY A 158 10.84 11.15 20.85
N ARG A 159 9.51 11.28 21.03
CA ARG A 159 8.86 11.16 22.34
C ARG A 159 8.87 9.72 22.81
N THR A 160 9.05 9.55 24.12
CA THR A 160 8.96 8.24 24.80
C THR A 160 7.69 8.19 25.63
N HIS A 161 6.93 7.09 25.51
CA HIS A 161 5.66 6.90 26.21
C HIS A 161 5.61 5.53 26.89
N GLU A 162 4.94 5.52 28.04
CA GLU A 162 4.67 4.30 28.79
C GLU A 162 3.79 3.32 28.00
N LEU A 163 3.98 2.02 28.28
CA LEU A 163 3.25 0.95 27.60
C LEU A 163 1.73 1.10 27.71
N ASN A 164 1.23 1.44 28.91
CA ASN A 164 -0.20 1.60 29.14
C ASN A 164 -0.83 2.69 28.26
N PHE A 165 -0.13 3.82 28.09
CA PHE A 165 -0.60 4.89 27.22
C PHE A 165 -0.60 4.48 25.75
N ARG A 166 0.46 3.77 25.31
CA ARG A 166 0.55 3.23 23.94
C ARG A 166 -0.55 2.19 23.66
N ALA A 167 -0.80 1.30 24.62
CA ALA A 167 -1.85 0.29 24.52
C ALA A 167 -3.25 0.92 24.46
N ALA A 168 -3.55 1.85 25.39
CA ALA A 168 -4.85 2.52 25.43
C ALA A 168 -5.15 3.39 24.19
N THR A 169 -4.15 3.77 23.42
CA THR A 169 -4.32 4.50 22.16
C THR A 169 -4.49 3.55 20.95
N ALA A 170 -3.98 2.30 21.06
CA ALA A 170 -4.00 1.34 19.97
C ALA A 170 -5.23 0.40 20.00
N ILE A 171 -5.87 0.27 21.15
CA ILE A 171 -7.06 -0.57 21.42
C ILE A 171 -8.31 0.29 21.54
#